data_d7d1f38d14bec698ea441faf7580d299
#
_entry.id   d7d1f38d14bec698ea441faf7580d299
#
_cell.length_a   1.000
_cell.length_b   1.000
_cell.length_c   1.000
_cell.angle_alpha   90.00
_cell.angle_beta   90.00
_cell.angle_gamma   90.00
#
_symmetry.space_group_name_H-M   'P 1'
#
loop_
_entity.id
_entity.type
_entity.pdbx_description
1 polymer ?
#
loop_
_entity_poly.entity_id
_entity_poly.type
_entity_poly.pdbx_seq_one_letter_code
_entity_poly.pdbx_strand_id
1 'polypeptide(L)'
;MEKYILAGVGTIEGFTQSVTQPQKIFTSTTLQESGLNTSVTAEDIRGGLSNPLLGRYFHDSLLESTITDALFDMSYIALNVGGEITVGGDSLVTESVTTNTANSITVTGSPVAFGNAGAVGWYTIEGENSWIPITFNGKTATATGLPSGSKVCVRYNAYDSGLQQFIIPSNVIPSEIHVVMTYPLFAASTDVTTLSTSSKVGELIVDIPRFQFNGNVELSLTSSGAATSNLSGSALAVNDTVNCNDMGRYGTVKLKKFGGHWYDNLVAMAVDGADLEMSVSESQTLKVIGIFRDKGSTLTGVIDNAQLTFTSDTPAKATVGAHTGIVTGVAAGSADIEIVATDKSDIKCYVEITVS
;
A
#
# COMPACT_ATOMS: atom_id res chain seq x y z
N MET A 1 7.30 27.56 -1.66
CA MET A 1 7.07 26.17 -1.19
C MET A 1 7.95 25.93 0.02
N GLU A 2 7.36 25.61 1.14
CA GLU A 2 8.16 25.21 2.32
C GLU A 2 9.01 24.00 1.96
N LYS A 3 10.26 24.03 2.41
CA LYS A 3 11.14 22.89 2.27
C LYS A 3 11.02 22.04 3.52
N TYR A 4 10.86 20.73 3.33
CA TYR A 4 10.78 19.75 4.40
C TYR A 4 11.96 18.80 4.32
N ILE A 5 12.31 18.24 5.45
CA ILE A 5 13.22 17.11 5.53
C ILE A 5 12.35 15.85 5.55
N LEU A 6 12.53 15.00 4.57
CA LEU A 6 12.01 13.65 4.58
C LEU A 6 13.06 12.76 5.24
N ALA A 7 12.77 12.22 6.40
CA ALA A 7 13.73 11.43 7.15
C ALA A 7 13.06 10.17 7.73
N GLY A 8 13.82 9.07 7.74
CA GLY A 8 13.34 7.76 8.13
C GLY A 8 12.73 6.97 6.97
N VAL A 9 12.38 5.74 7.24
CA VAL A 9 11.91 4.75 6.26
C VAL A 9 10.38 4.69 6.16
N GLY A 10 9.67 5.40 7.04
CA GLY A 10 8.22 5.44 7.04
C GLY A 10 7.55 4.15 7.52
N THR A 11 6.28 4.03 7.20
CA THR A 11 5.45 2.84 7.42
C THR A 11 4.78 2.42 6.13
N ILE A 12 4.49 1.13 5.99
CA ILE A 12 3.74 0.59 4.86
C ILE A 12 2.55 -0.22 5.36
N GLU A 13 1.44 -0.07 4.68
CA GLU A 13 0.22 -0.80 4.94
C GLU A 13 -0.30 -1.41 3.64
N GLY A 14 -0.68 -2.69 3.70
CA GLY A 14 -1.27 -3.42 2.58
C GLY A 14 -2.73 -3.76 2.85
N PHE A 15 -3.56 -3.60 1.83
CA PHE A 15 -5.00 -3.85 1.89
C PHE A 15 -5.45 -4.74 0.73
N THR A 16 -6.52 -5.51 0.94
CA THR A 16 -7.15 -6.29 -0.13
C THR A 16 -7.79 -5.37 -1.17
N GLN A 17 -7.93 -5.87 -2.41
CA GLN A 17 -8.59 -5.18 -3.53
C GLN A 17 -10.13 -5.17 -3.44
N SER A 18 -10.71 -5.29 -2.24
CA SER A 18 -12.18 -5.25 -2.09
C SER A 18 -12.72 -3.84 -2.30
N VAL A 19 -13.71 -3.70 -3.17
CA VAL A 19 -14.37 -2.42 -3.49
C VAL A 19 -15.34 -1.99 -2.38
N THR A 20 -15.83 -2.95 -1.58
CA THR A 20 -16.85 -2.68 -0.55
C THR A 20 -16.29 -2.65 0.86
N GLN A 21 -15.32 -3.49 1.17
CA GLN A 21 -14.67 -3.56 2.48
C GLN A 21 -13.20 -3.98 2.31
N PRO A 22 -12.28 -3.04 2.05
CA PRO A 22 -10.86 -3.36 2.02
C PRO A 22 -10.43 -3.81 3.43
N GLN A 23 -9.82 -4.98 3.50
CA GLN A 23 -9.26 -5.50 4.74
C GLN A 23 -7.76 -5.24 4.78
N LYS A 24 -7.26 -4.82 5.94
CA LYS A 24 -5.83 -4.66 6.13
C LYS A 24 -5.18 -6.05 6.21
N ILE A 25 -4.20 -6.30 5.34
CA ILE A 25 -3.48 -7.57 5.27
C ILE A 25 -2.26 -7.51 6.18
N PHE A 26 -1.49 -6.42 6.10
CA PHE A 26 -0.30 -6.23 6.91
C PHE A 26 -0.04 -4.74 7.21
N THR A 27 0.77 -4.50 8.23
CA THR A 27 1.37 -3.19 8.55
C THR A 27 2.81 -3.44 8.95
N SER A 28 3.76 -2.76 8.29
CA SER A 28 5.13 -2.72 8.76
C SER A 28 5.50 -1.32 9.24
N THR A 29 6.06 -1.28 10.44
CA THR A 29 6.66 -0.11 11.08
C THR A 29 8.15 -0.31 11.35
N THR A 30 8.69 -1.45 10.96
CA THR A 30 10.06 -1.92 11.20
C THR A 30 10.91 -1.93 9.93
N LEU A 31 10.56 -1.08 8.97
CA LEU A 31 11.29 -0.96 7.72
C LEU A 31 12.73 -0.51 7.97
N GLN A 32 13.68 -1.09 7.25
CA GLN A 32 15.07 -0.66 7.16
C GLN A 32 15.30 0.21 5.93
N GLU A 33 14.60 -0.12 4.84
CA GLU A 33 14.67 0.61 3.58
C GLU A 33 13.30 0.62 2.91
N SER A 34 12.96 1.75 2.31
CA SER A 34 11.79 1.86 1.43
C SER A 34 12.13 2.81 0.29
N GLY A 35 11.92 2.36 -0.94
CA GLY A 35 12.21 3.11 -2.15
C GLY A 35 11.00 3.15 -3.08
N LEU A 36 10.84 4.28 -3.76
CA LEU A 36 9.88 4.46 -4.84
C LEU A 36 10.67 4.95 -6.06
N ASN A 37 10.59 4.22 -7.15
CA ASN A 37 11.28 4.53 -8.40
C ASN A 37 10.29 4.67 -9.54
N THR A 38 10.37 5.78 -10.27
CA THR A 38 9.62 5.98 -11.51
C THR A 38 10.59 6.00 -12.68
N SER A 39 10.29 5.23 -13.70
CA SER A 39 11.07 5.21 -14.93
C SER A 39 10.17 5.40 -16.14
N VAL A 40 10.73 5.97 -17.19
CA VAL A 40 10.09 6.15 -18.49
C VAL A 40 11.16 6.01 -19.58
N THR A 41 10.84 5.31 -20.65
CA THR A 41 11.70 5.22 -21.81
C THR A 41 11.46 6.42 -22.72
N ALA A 42 12.54 7.03 -23.21
CA ALA A 42 12.47 8.16 -24.12
C ALA A 42 13.22 7.83 -25.42
N GLU A 43 12.55 8.00 -26.55
CA GLU A 43 13.15 7.89 -27.89
C GLU A 43 13.29 9.25 -28.54
N ASP A 44 14.50 9.54 -29.04
CA ASP A 44 14.81 10.77 -29.75
C ASP A 44 14.38 10.66 -31.23
N ILE A 45 13.52 11.55 -31.67
CA ILE A 45 13.14 11.69 -33.09
C ILE A 45 14.11 12.71 -33.71
N ARG A 46 14.92 12.26 -34.65
CA ARG A 46 15.93 13.07 -35.33
C ARG A 46 15.68 13.07 -36.83
N GLY A 47 16.06 14.16 -37.52
CA GLY A 47 15.91 14.23 -38.98
C GLY A 47 16.36 15.57 -39.56
N GLY A 48 16.44 15.64 -40.89
CA GLY A 48 16.88 16.82 -41.63
C GLY A 48 18.39 16.92 -41.82
N LEU A 49 18.83 18.00 -42.46
CA LEU A 49 20.25 18.24 -42.68
C LEU A 49 20.98 18.47 -41.34
N SER A 50 22.04 17.75 -41.06
CA SER A 50 22.77 17.70 -39.78
C SER A 50 22.08 16.93 -38.67
N ASN A 51 21.01 16.18 -38.95
CA ASN A 51 20.33 15.28 -38.03
C ASN A 51 19.95 15.90 -36.62
N PRO A 52 19.37 17.12 -36.58
CA PRO A 52 18.99 17.73 -35.32
C PRO A 52 17.93 16.92 -34.60
N LEU A 53 17.82 17.07 -33.27
CA LEU A 53 16.75 16.54 -32.46
C LEU A 53 15.47 17.31 -32.78
N LEU A 54 14.47 16.64 -33.37
CA LEU A 54 13.18 17.21 -33.74
C LEU A 54 12.12 17.06 -32.66
N GLY A 55 12.24 16.00 -31.83
CA GLY A 55 11.29 15.71 -30.78
C GLY A 55 11.75 14.52 -29.94
N ARG A 56 11.00 14.24 -28.89
CA ARG A 56 11.23 13.10 -28.01
C ARG A 56 9.89 12.41 -27.74
N TYR A 57 9.85 11.11 -27.92
CA TYR A 57 8.68 10.28 -27.63
C TYR A 57 8.92 9.50 -26.34
N PHE A 58 7.96 9.57 -25.41
CA PHE A 58 8.02 8.90 -24.12
C PHE A 58 7.04 7.72 -24.10
N HIS A 59 7.52 6.55 -23.67
CA HIS A 59 6.73 5.33 -23.55
C HIS A 59 7.25 4.47 -22.40
N ASP A 60 6.56 3.35 -22.11
CA ASP A 60 6.92 2.35 -21.09
C ASP A 60 7.18 2.98 -19.71
N SER A 61 6.23 3.77 -19.24
CA SER A 61 6.29 4.30 -17.87
C SER A 61 6.08 3.16 -16.87
N LEU A 62 6.85 3.18 -15.78
CA LEU A 62 6.82 2.18 -14.72
C LEU A 62 6.97 2.87 -13.37
N LEU A 63 6.22 2.41 -12.38
CA LEU A 63 6.38 2.78 -10.97
C LEU A 63 6.68 1.53 -10.17
N GLU A 64 7.87 1.47 -9.60
CA GLU A 64 8.35 0.35 -8.79
C GLU A 64 8.56 0.77 -7.34
N SER A 65 8.36 -0.16 -6.43
CA SER A 65 8.70 0.01 -5.03
C SER A 65 9.52 -1.16 -4.52
N THR A 66 10.55 -0.84 -3.74
CA THR A 66 11.40 -1.80 -3.03
C THR A 66 11.32 -1.50 -1.55
N ILE A 67 11.14 -2.53 -0.74
CA ILE A 67 10.94 -2.42 0.70
C ILE A 67 11.76 -3.51 1.36
N THR A 68 12.52 -3.15 2.40
CA THR A 68 13.24 -4.09 3.25
C THR A 68 12.70 -3.94 4.67
N ASP A 69 12.16 -5.03 5.22
CA ASP A 69 11.68 -5.09 6.59
C ASP A 69 12.68 -5.84 7.47
N ALA A 70 12.93 -5.32 8.67
CA ALA A 70 13.79 -5.94 9.66
C ALA A 70 13.18 -7.20 10.28
N LEU A 71 11.86 -7.33 10.22
CA LEU A 71 11.13 -8.44 10.78
C LEU A 71 10.59 -9.35 9.68
N PHE A 72 10.63 -10.65 9.95
CA PHE A 72 10.02 -11.64 9.10
C PHE A 72 8.49 -11.63 9.29
N ASP A 73 7.75 -11.49 8.19
CA ASP A 73 6.31 -11.69 8.14
C ASP A 73 5.96 -12.71 7.06
N MET A 74 5.29 -13.78 7.46
CA MET A 74 4.85 -14.85 6.56
C MET A 74 3.88 -14.35 5.48
N SER A 75 3.11 -13.30 5.79
CA SER A 75 2.18 -12.66 4.85
C SER A 75 2.90 -12.14 3.61
N TYR A 76 4.13 -11.63 3.75
CA TYR A 76 4.90 -11.12 2.63
C TYR A 76 5.25 -12.21 1.62
N ILE A 77 5.66 -13.39 2.14
CA ILE A 77 5.97 -14.52 1.27
C ILE A 77 4.69 -15.03 0.60
N ALA A 78 3.61 -15.18 1.37
CA ALA A 78 2.33 -15.65 0.85
C ALA A 78 1.82 -14.74 -0.28
N LEU A 79 1.88 -13.42 -0.12
CA LEU A 79 1.49 -12.44 -1.13
C LEU A 79 2.37 -12.52 -2.39
N ASN A 80 3.68 -12.72 -2.22
CA ASN A 80 4.61 -12.86 -3.36
C ASN A 80 4.34 -14.12 -4.19
N VAL A 81 3.96 -15.23 -3.56
CA VAL A 81 3.67 -16.47 -4.28
C VAL A 81 2.20 -16.60 -4.67
N GLY A 82 1.35 -15.66 -4.24
CA GLY A 82 -0.10 -15.73 -4.46
C GLY A 82 -0.77 -16.82 -3.62
N GLY A 83 -0.17 -17.20 -2.49
CA GLY A 83 -0.70 -18.19 -1.57
C GLY A 83 -1.63 -17.57 -0.53
N GLU A 84 -2.59 -18.36 -0.07
CA GLU A 84 -3.46 -18.01 1.05
C GLU A 84 -2.95 -18.68 2.34
N ILE A 85 -2.85 -17.89 3.42
CA ILE A 85 -2.44 -18.42 4.73
C ILE A 85 -3.63 -19.13 5.36
N THR A 86 -3.44 -20.41 5.66
CA THR A 86 -4.42 -21.23 6.38
C THR A 86 -3.90 -21.56 7.77
N VAL A 87 -4.82 -21.71 8.72
CA VAL A 87 -4.52 -22.08 10.10
C VAL A 87 -4.87 -23.55 10.32
N GLY A 88 -3.97 -24.26 10.98
CA GLY A 88 -4.04 -25.70 11.19
C GLY A 88 -3.33 -26.47 10.08
N GLY A 89 -2.70 -27.55 10.46
CA GLY A 89 -1.95 -28.40 9.54
C GLY A 89 -1.11 -29.40 10.27
N ASP A 90 -0.38 -30.21 9.50
CA ASP A 90 0.47 -31.24 10.02
C ASP A 90 1.92 -30.77 10.12
N SER A 91 2.56 -31.03 11.24
CA SER A 91 3.97 -30.69 11.45
C SER A 91 4.74 -31.84 12.13
N LEU A 92 6.04 -31.87 11.86
CA LEU A 92 6.96 -32.80 12.55
C LEU A 92 7.23 -32.31 13.97
N VAL A 93 6.72 -33.04 14.95
CA VAL A 93 6.97 -32.80 16.38
C VAL A 93 8.00 -33.75 16.92
N THR A 94 8.71 -33.31 17.94
CA THR A 94 9.67 -34.14 18.69
C THR A 94 9.25 -34.18 20.15
N GLU A 95 9.12 -35.37 20.71
CA GLU A 95 8.63 -35.59 22.05
C GLU A 95 9.58 -36.53 22.80
N SER A 96 9.90 -36.22 24.06
CA SER A 96 10.65 -37.10 24.93
C SER A 96 9.66 -37.95 25.73
N VAL A 97 9.74 -39.24 25.57
CA VAL A 97 8.81 -40.22 26.16
C VAL A 97 9.58 -41.21 27.02
N THR A 98 9.04 -41.57 28.19
CA THR A 98 9.48 -42.70 28.96
C THR A 98 8.52 -43.87 28.73
N THR A 99 9.02 -45.01 28.28
CA THR A 99 8.19 -46.18 27.97
C THR A 99 7.60 -46.78 29.25
N ASN A 100 6.29 -46.92 29.33
CA ASN A 100 5.59 -47.54 30.47
C ASN A 100 5.48 -49.05 30.30
N THR A 101 5.54 -49.56 29.07
CA THR A 101 5.40 -50.96 28.71
C THR A 101 6.55 -51.35 27.78
N ALA A 102 7.13 -52.53 27.97
CA ALA A 102 8.16 -53.05 27.06
C ALA A 102 7.63 -53.16 25.63
N ASN A 103 8.48 -52.85 24.65
CA ASN A 103 8.19 -52.85 23.20
C ASN A 103 7.09 -51.86 22.77
N SER A 104 6.76 -50.85 23.59
CA SER A 104 5.69 -49.93 23.26
C SER A 104 6.09 -48.50 23.56
N ILE A 105 5.84 -47.61 22.60
CA ILE A 105 5.99 -46.16 22.73
C ILE A 105 4.61 -45.53 22.59
N THR A 106 4.21 -44.75 23.60
CA THR A 106 2.94 -44.00 23.55
C THR A 106 3.24 -42.51 23.60
N VAL A 107 2.80 -41.76 22.60
CA VAL A 107 2.98 -40.28 22.48
C VAL A 107 1.76 -39.55 22.97
N THR A 108 1.93 -38.27 23.34
CA THR A 108 0.84 -37.41 23.82
C THR A 108 0.04 -36.85 22.67
N GLY A 109 0.70 -36.50 21.57
CA GLY A 109 0.08 -35.98 20.36
C GLY A 109 -0.76 -37.05 19.64
N SER A 110 -1.35 -36.63 18.51
CA SER A 110 -2.10 -37.53 17.63
C SER A 110 -1.33 -37.73 16.33
N PRO A 111 -0.59 -38.83 16.16
CA PRO A 111 0.14 -39.12 14.93
C PRO A 111 -0.77 -39.14 13.72
N VAL A 112 -0.37 -38.42 12.66
CA VAL A 112 -1.05 -38.38 11.36
C VAL A 112 -0.15 -38.89 10.25
N ALA A 113 -0.69 -39.11 9.07
CA ALA A 113 0.07 -39.61 7.94
C ALA A 113 1.24 -38.67 7.58
N PHE A 114 2.36 -39.24 7.23
CA PHE A 114 3.51 -38.55 6.67
C PHE A 114 3.59 -38.84 5.17
N GLY A 115 3.06 -37.95 4.37
CA GLY A 115 2.88 -38.20 2.94
C GLY A 115 1.99 -39.41 2.69
N ASN A 116 2.44 -40.35 1.85
CA ASN A 116 1.71 -41.56 1.50
C ASN A 116 2.00 -42.75 2.45
N ALA A 117 2.82 -42.54 3.48
CA ALA A 117 3.33 -43.66 4.31
C ALA A 117 2.46 -43.99 5.53
N GLY A 118 1.31 -43.33 5.71
CA GLY A 118 0.50 -43.50 6.92
C GLY A 118 1.11 -42.78 8.14
N ALA A 119 0.65 -43.11 9.34
CA ALA A 119 1.13 -42.52 10.60
C ALA A 119 2.47 -43.18 10.99
N VAL A 120 3.57 -42.70 10.44
CA VAL A 120 4.93 -43.16 10.72
C VAL A 120 5.71 -42.14 11.55
N GLY A 121 6.74 -42.63 12.23
CA GLY A 121 7.67 -41.77 12.95
C GLY A 121 8.99 -42.50 13.16
N TRP A 122 9.86 -41.89 13.92
CA TRP A 122 11.18 -42.40 14.24
C TRP A 122 11.45 -42.16 15.72
N TYR A 123 12.15 -43.08 16.34
CA TYR A 123 12.62 -42.87 17.71
C TYR A 123 14.12 -43.16 17.83
N THR A 124 14.73 -42.52 18.82
CA THR A 124 16.10 -42.82 19.26
C THR A 124 16.10 -42.97 20.77
N ILE A 125 16.95 -43.86 21.29
CA ILE A 125 17.13 -44.06 22.74
C ILE A 125 18.05 -42.95 23.25
N GLU A 126 17.79 -42.45 24.47
CA GLU A 126 18.61 -41.41 25.09
C GLU A 126 20.10 -41.82 25.11
N GLY A 127 20.95 -40.97 24.51
CA GLY A 127 22.39 -41.24 24.35
C GLY A 127 22.80 -41.94 23.05
N GLU A 128 21.85 -42.36 22.22
CA GLU A 128 22.12 -42.92 20.89
C GLU A 128 21.84 -41.91 19.78
N ASN A 129 22.53 -42.06 18.65
CA ASN A 129 22.35 -41.19 17.48
C ASN A 129 21.62 -41.87 16.32
N SER A 130 21.17 -43.11 16.52
CA SER A 130 20.48 -43.90 15.48
C SER A 130 18.96 -43.73 15.60
N TRP A 131 18.30 -43.34 14.49
CA TRP A 131 16.85 -43.23 14.41
C TRP A 131 16.25 -44.52 13.85
N ILE A 132 15.34 -45.12 14.60
CA ILE A 132 14.66 -46.36 14.24
C ILE A 132 13.23 -46.02 13.80
N PRO A 133 12.79 -46.45 12.59
CA PRO A 133 11.45 -46.18 12.11
C PRO A 133 10.40 -46.96 12.89
N ILE A 134 9.24 -46.34 13.13
CA ILE A 134 8.07 -46.97 13.77
C ILE A 134 6.80 -46.56 13.05
N THR A 135 5.78 -47.40 13.18
CA THR A 135 4.42 -47.08 12.69
C THR A 135 3.47 -47.00 13.87
N PHE A 136 2.66 -45.93 13.86
CA PHE A 136 1.67 -45.70 14.90
C PHE A 136 0.33 -46.34 14.56
N ASN A 137 -0.30 -46.90 15.60
CA ASN A 137 -1.73 -47.22 15.61
C ASN A 137 -2.38 -46.34 16.69
N GLY A 138 -3.08 -45.29 16.26
CA GLY A 138 -3.48 -44.22 17.16
C GLY A 138 -2.25 -43.52 17.76
N LYS A 139 -2.15 -43.49 19.08
CA LYS A 139 -1.05 -42.83 19.81
C LYS A 139 0.09 -43.79 20.18
N THR A 140 -0.02 -45.08 19.83
CA THR A 140 0.91 -46.12 20.26
C THR A 140 1.63 -46.71 19.07
N ALA A 141 2.95 -46.95 19.22
CA ALA A 141 3.78 -47.66 18.25
C ALA A 141 4.49 -48.83 18.90
N THR A 142 4.71 -49.90 18.11
CA THR A 142 5.51 -51.05 18.55
C THR A 142 7.00 -50.78 18.29
N ALA A 143 7.82 -50.91 19.32
CA ALA A 143 9.27 -50.75 19.29
C ALA A 143 9.95 -51.97 19.84
N THR A 144 10.11 -53.01 19.01
CA THR A 144 10.62 -54.34 19.40
C THR A 144 12.02 -54.25 20.06
N GLY A 145 12.17 -54.89 21.21
CA GLY A 145 13.42 -54.92 21.97
C GLY A 145 13.60 -53.73 22.93
N LEU A 146 12.65 -52.81 23.00
CA LEU A 146 12.74 -51.66 23.89
C LEU A 146 12.21 -52.01 25.29
N PRO A 147 13.04 -51.94 26.37
CA PRO A 147 12.60 -52.23 27.74
C PRO A 147 11.59 -51.18 28.25
N SER A 148 10.78 -51.61 29.25
CA SER A 148 10.00 -50.66 30.04
C SER A 148 10.93 -49.72 30.82
N GLY A 149 10.57 -48.43 30.96
CA GLY A 149 11.38 -47.42 31.62
C GLY A 149 12.45 -46.79 30.73
N SER A 150 12.57 -47.18 29.46
CA SER A 150 13.48 -46.55 28.51
C SER A 150 13.06 -45.14 28.20
N LYS A 151 14.01 -44.23 28.22
CA LYS A 151 13.80 -42.86 27.73
C LYS A 151 14.12 -42.76 26.25
N VAL A 152 13.18 -42.33 25.49
CA VAL A 152 13.29 -42.19 24.03
C VAL A 152 12.87 -40.82 23.56
N CYS A 153 13.56 -40.35 22.53
CA CYS A 153 13.13 -39.17 21.77
C CYS A 153 12.39 -39.67 20.53
N VAL A 154 11.15 -39.24 20.37
CA VAL A 154 10.25 -39.66 19.28
C VAL A 154 9.96 -38.51 18.37
N ARG A 155 10.12 -38.70 17.06
CA ARG A 155 9.79 -37.71 16.04
C ARG A 155 8.71 -38.29 15.13
N TYR A 156 7.62 -37.57 14.98
CA TYR A 156 6.46 -37.99 14.19
C TYR A 156 5.68 -36.80 13.68
N ASN A 157 4.83 -37.02 12.69
CA ASN A 157 3.95 -35.98 12.15
C ASN A 157 2.66 -35.92 12.99
N ALA A 158 2.28 -34.74 13.44
CA ALA A 158 1.06 -34.51 14.21
C ALA A 158 0.32 -33.27 13.73
N TYR A 159 -1.00 -33.31 13.86
CA TYR A 159 -1.82 -32.16 13.58
C TYR A 159 -1.62 -31.09 14.66
N ASP A 160 -1.37 -29.85 14.21
CA ASP A 160 -1.25 -28.68 15.06
C ASP A 160 -2.29 -27.64 14.62
N SER A 161 -3.22 -27.31 15.52
CA SER A 161 -4.27 -26.32 15.26
C SER A 161 -3.77 -24.87 15.24
N GLY A 162 -2.59 -24.63 15.79
CA GLY A 162 -1.95 -23.29 15.81
C GLY A 162 -0.97 -23.06 14.66
N LEU A 163 -0.70 -24.10 13.86
CA LEU A 163 0.20 -23.99 12.71
C LEU A 163 -0.38 -23.02 11.68
N GLN A 164 0.46 -22.14 11.18
CA GLN A 164 0.14 -21.35 10.00
C GLN A 164 0.91 -21.90 8.81
N GLN A 165 0.24 -22.08 7.70
CA GLN A 165 0.84 -22.60 6.48
C GLN A 165 0.25 -21.93 5.24
N PHE A 166 1.01 -21.91 4.17
CA PHE A 166 0.52 -21.58 2.83
C PHE A 166 1.14 -22.55 1.82
N ILE A 167 0.45 -22.72 0.70
CA ILE A 167 0.94 -23.58 -0.39
C ILE A 167 1.70 -22.70 -1.37
N ILE A 168 2.90 -23.12 -1.77
CA ILE A 168 3.63 -22.52 -2.88
C ILE A 168 3.17 -23.23 -4.16
N PRO A 169 2.37 -22.56 -5.01
CA PRO A 169 1.89 -23.17 -6.23
C PRO A 169 3.03 -23.31 -7.25
N SER A 170 2.95 -24.32 -8.13
CA SER A 170 3.90 -24.46 -9.24
C SER A 170 3.76 -23.35 -10.28
N ASN A 171 2.58 -22.70 -10.34
CA ASN A 171 2.32 -21.52 -11.14
C ASN A 171 2.15 -20.32 -10.20
N VAL A 172 3.26 -19.66 -9.89
CA VAL A 172 3.28 -18.50 -9.00
C VAL A 172 2.64 -17.30 -9.70
N ILE A 173 1.57 -16.76 -9.12
CA ILE A 173 0.92 -15.52 -9.56
C ILE A 173 0.82 -14.62 -8.32
N PRO A 174 1.69 -13.60 -8.19
CA PRO A 174 1.67 -12.70 -7.04
C PRO A 174 0.33 -12.01 -6.87
N SER A 175 -0.07 -11.83 -5.63
CA SER A 175 -1.32 -11.15 -5.29
C SER A 175 -1.25 -9.66 -5.63
N GLU A 176 -2.36 -9.13 -6.12
CA GLU A 176 -2.55 -7.68 -6.29
C GLU A 176 -3.16 -7.11 -5.02
N ILE A 177 -2.57 -6.03 -4.51
CA ILE A 177 -3.00 -5.37 -3.27
C ILE A 177 -3.03 -3.85 -3.44
N HIS A 178 -3.73 -3.16 -2.55
CA HIS A 178 -3.64 -1.72 -2.39
C HIS A 178 -2.57 -1.41 -1.33
N VAL A 179 -1.60 -0.56 -1.67
CA VAL A 179 -0.49 -0.20 -0.80
C VAL A 179 -0.53 1.27 -0.46
N VAL A 180 -0.38 1.58 0.84
CA VAL A 180 -0.22 2.95 1.34
C VAL A 180 1.10 3.04 2.10
N MET A 181 1.97 3.96 1.67
CA MET A 181 3.24 4.25 2.34
C MET A 181 3.15 5.63 2.98
N THR A 182 3.56 5.75 4.23
CA THR A 182 3.52 7.01 4.98
C THR A 182 4.90 7.35 5.50
N TYR A 183 5.44 8.50 5.08
CA TYR A 183 6.76 8.98 5.45
C TYR A 183 6.64 10.22 6.32
N PRO A 184 7.37 10.33 7.45
CA PRO A 184 7.33 11.51 8.30
C PRO A 184 8.04 12.69 7.65
N LEU A 185 7.43 13.87 7.77
CA LEU A 185 7.98 15.15 7.34
C LEU A 185 8.40 15.98 8.55
N PHE A 186 9.60 16.54 8.47
CA PHE A 186 10.17 17.42 9.49
C PHE A 186 10.38 18.82 8.92
N ALA A 187 10.26 19.83 9.77
CA ALA A 187 10.56 21.20 9.37
C ALA A 187 12.03 21.32 8.97
N ALA A 188 12.33 22.02 7.88
CA ALA A 188 13.69 22.39 7.52
C ALA A 188 14.19 23.46 8.51
N SER A 189 14.66 23.04 9.67
CA SER A 189 15.33 23.89 10.64
C SER A 189 16.81 24.02 10.29
N THR A 190 17.42 25.12 10.69
CA THR A 190 18.88 25.31 10.58
C THR A 190 19.67 24.37 11.49
N ASP A 191 19.03 23.73 12.44
CA ASP A 191 19.63 22.77 13.36
C ASP A 191 19.05 21.36 13.10
N VAL A 192 19.75 20.59 12.23
CA VAL A 192 19.40 19.21 11.86
C VAL A 192 19.91 18.16 12.87
N THR A 193 20.50 18.55 13.98
CA THR A 193 21.16 17.60 14.89
C THR A 193 20.21 16.80 15.77
N THR A 194 18.92 17.18 15.85
CA THR A 194 17.93 16.50 16.67
C THR A 194 16.58 16.39 15.98
N LEU A 195 16.46 15.46 15.01
CA LEU A 195 15.14 15.04 14.49
C LEU A 195 14.48 14.15 15.56
N SER A 196 13.57 14.71 16.34
CA SER A 196 12.75 13.97 17.29
C SER A 196 11.32 13.85 16.74
N THR A 197 10.56 12.86 17.24
CA THR A 197 9.14 12.71 16.91
C THR A 197 8.31 13.95 17.22
N SER A 198 8.78 14.80 18.15
CA SER A 198 8.15 16.08 18.49
C SER A 198 8.37 17.18 17.43
N SER A 199 9.30 17.00 16.49
CA SER A 199 9.55 17.94 15.37
C SER A 199 8.86 17.53 14.08
N LYS A 200 8.06 16.46 14.10
CA LYS A 200 7.28 16.00 12.95
C LYS A 200 6.17 17.03 12.64
N VAL A 201 6.22 17.60 11.44
CA VAL A 201 5.29 18.66 11.00
C VAL A 201 4.25 18.17 10.00
N GLY A 202 4.38 16.94 9.54
CA GLY A 202 3.45 16.36 8.58
C GLY A 202 3.82 14.96 8.14
N GLU A 203 3.15 14.53 7.09
CA GLU A 203 3.33 13.21 6.46
C GLU A 203 3.29 13.33 4.94
N LEU A 204 4.18 12.63 4.27
CA LEU A 204 4.07 12.33 2.85
C LEU A 204 3.43 10.95 2.73
N ILE A 205 2.29 10.89 2.06
CA ILE A 205 1.53 9.65 1.86
C ILE A 205 1.60 9.30 0.37
N VAL A 206 2.07 8.10 0.07
CA VAL A 206 2.06 7.51 -1.26
C VAL A 206 1.00 6.42 -1.28
N ASP A 207 0.00 6.60 -2.10
CA ASP A 207 -1.21 5.77 -2.19
C ASP A 207 -1.22 5.10 -3.58
N ILE A 208 -0.98 3.79 -3.61
CA ILE A 208 -0.91 2.97 -4.81
C ILE A 208 -2.08 1.98 -4.80
N PRO A 209 -3.19 2.28 -5.49
CA PRO A 209 -4.39 1.45 -5.44
C PRO A 209 -4.20 0.03 -5.96
N ARG A 210 -3.32 -0.16 -6.93
CA ARG A 210 -3.03 -1.46 -7.53
C ARG A 210 -1.52 -1.69 -7.54
N PHE A 211 -1.05 -2.55 -6.68
CA PHE A 211 0.35 -2.93 -6.56
C PHE A 211 0.48 -4.45 -6.63
N GLN A 212 1.38 -4.94 -7.45
CA GLN A 212 1.65 -6.36 -7.60
C GLN A 212 3.12 -6.64 -7.29
N PHE A 213 3.36 -7.63 -6.43
CA PHE A 213 4.71 -8.09 -6.13
C PHE A 213 5.34 -8.79 -7.33
N ASN A 214 6.67 -8.84 -7.38
CA ASN A 214 7.42 -9.44 -8.49
C ASN A 214 7.48 -10.98 -8.45
N GLY A 215 6.94 -11.61 -7.41
CA GLY A 215 6.99 -13.06 -7.23
C GLY A 215 8.34 -13.60 -6.74
N ASN A 216 9.31 -12.73 -6.51
CA ASN A 216 10.62 -13.12 -6.02
C ASN A 216 10.62 -13.17 -4.49
N VAL A 217 10.91 -14.35 -3.95
CA VAL A 217 11.07 -14.55 -2.51
C VAL A 217 12.49 -15.06 -2.27
N GLU A 218 13.26 -14.28 -1.52
CA GLU A 218 14.58 -14.69 -1.05
C GLU A 218 14.56 -14.76 0.48
N LEU A 219 14.77 -15.95 1.02
CA LEU A 219 14.97 -16.18 2.44
C LEU A 219 16.41 -16.59 2.67
N SER A 220 17.25 -15.66 3.05
CA SER A 220 18.67 -15.90 3.35
C SER A 220 18.88 -15.91 4.86
N LEU A 221 19.33 -17.05 5.39
CA LEU A 221 19.63 -17.23 6.80
C LEU A 221 21.14 -17.41 6.97
N THR A 222 21.76 -16.57 7.79
CA THR A 222 23.18 -16.66 8.11
C THR A 222 23.37 -16.90 9.60
N SER A 223 24.47 -17.54 9.98
CA SER A 223 24.78 -17.85 11.39
C SER A 223 25.01 -16.60 12.25
N SER A 224 25.24 -15.46 11.65
CA SER A 224 25.61 -14.20 12.33
C SER A 224 24.65 -13.04 12.08
N GLY A 225 23.57 -13.23 11.35
CA GLY A 225 22.62 -12.18 11.00
C GLY A 225 21.16 -12.60 11.14
N ALA A 226 20.29 -11.64 11.44
CA ALA A 226 18.85 -11.85 11.33
C ALA A 226 18.43 -11.82 9.85
N ALA A 227 17.45 -12.64 9.49
CA ALA A 227 16.84 -12.58 8.17
C ALA A 227 16.02 -11.28 8.05
N THR A 228 16.16 -10.62 6.91
CA THR A 228 15.30 -9.49 6.51
C THR A 228 14.32 -9.95 5.44
N SER A 229 13.16 -9.34 5.40
CA SER A 229 12.17 -9.58 4.35
C SER A 229 12.29 -8.50 3.27
N ASN A 230 12.71 -8.89 2.08
CA ASN A 230 12.79 -8.00 0.93
C ASN A 230 11.54 -8.17 0.07
N LEU A 231 10.89 -7.06 -0.22
CA LEU A 231 9.69 -7.00 -1.03
C LEU A 231 9.93 -6.02 -2.18
N SER A 232 9.67 -6.46 -3.38
CA SER A 232 9.69 -5.61 -4.56
C SER A 232 8.46 -5.86 -5.41
N GLY A 233 8.01 -4.83 -6.09
CA GLY A 233 6.83 -4.92 -6.94
C GLY A 233 6.64 -3.68 -7.77
N SER A 234 5.63 -3.73 -8.62
CA SER A 234 5.29 -2.67 -9.55
C SER A 234 3.83 -2.25 -9.38
N ALA A 235 3.59 -0.96 -9.54
CA ALA A 235 2.24 -0.43 -9.60
C ALA A 235 1.60 -0.77 -10.95
N LEU A 236 0.33 -1.17 -10.90
CA LEU A 236 -0.49 -1.38 -12.09
C LEU A 236 -1.35 -0.13 -12.33
N ALA A 237 -1.53 0.23 -13.59
CA ALA A 237 -2.34 1.38 -13.95
C ALA A 237 -3.81 1.17 -13.55
N VAL A 238 -4.40 2.20 -12.96
CA VAL A 238 -5.85 2.29 -12.71
C VAL A 238 -6.43 3.16 -13.81
N ASN A 239 -7.32 2.59 -14.60
CA ASN A 239 -8.10 3.35 -15.56
C ASN A 239 -9.39 3.80 -14.88
N ASP A 240 -9.57 5.09 -14.72
CA ASP A 240 -10.83 5.64 -14.25
C ASP A 240 -11.82 5.63 -15.43
N THR A 241 -12.84 4.78 -15.34
CA THR A 241 -13.80 4.54 -16.44
C THR A 241 -14.80 5.68 -16.59
N VAL A 242 -14.77 6.69 -15.73
CA VAL A 242 -15.75 7.78 -15.70
C VAL A 242 -15.41 8.91 -16.70
N ASN A 243 -14.14 9.05 -17.07
CA ASN A 243 -13.70 10.07 -18.03
C ASN A 243 -12.90 9.43 -19.18
N CYS A 244 -13.42 9.50 -20.40
CA CYS A 244 -12.76 8.98 -21.62
C CYS A 244 -11.38 9.62 -21.91
N ASN A 245 -10.99 10.67 -21.17
CA ASN A 245 -9.74 11.40 -21.29
C ASN A 245 -8.74 11.07 -20.16
N ASP A 246 -9.10 10.16 -19.24
CA ASP A 246 -8.22 9.85 -18.11
C ASP A 246 -7.14 8.86 -18.57
N MET A 247 -5.94 9.38 -18.72
CA MET A 247 -4.75 8.55 -18.83
C MET A 247 -4.57 7.81 -17.51
N GLY A 248 -4.42 6.49 -17.56
CA GLY A 248 -4.26 5.65 -16.37
C GLY A 248 -3.22 6.22 -15.41
N ARG A 249 -3.48 6.11 -14.10
CA ARG A 249 -2.56 6.52 -13.03
C ARG A 249 -2.06 5.31 -12.26
N TYR A 250 -0.83 5.37 -11.78
CA TYR A 250 -0.25 4.35 -10.91
C TYR A 250 -0.59 4.58 -9.43
N GLY A 251 -0.72 5.84 -9.01
CA GLY A 251 -0.98 6.19 -7.63
C GLY A 251 -1.07 7.69 -7.42
N THR A 252 -1.17 8.08 -6.16
CA THR A 252 -1.27 9.49 -5.75
C THR A 252 -0.27 9.77 -4.64
N VAL A 253 0.45 10.88 -4.74
CA VAL A 253 1.32 11.38 -3.68
C VAL A 253 0.61 12.54 -2.99
N LYS A 254 0.40 12.40 -1.68
CA LYS A 254 -0.33 13.37 -0.85
C LYS A 254 0.61 13.92 0.22
N LEU A 255 0.57 15.22 0.44
CA LEU A 255 1.30 15.88 1.53
C LEU A 255 0.28 16.36 2.58
N LYS A 256 0.37 15.83 3.78
CA LYS A 256 -0.47 16.19 4.92
C LYS A 256 0.36 16.97 5.92
N LYS A 257 -0.03 18.22 6.22
CA LYS A 257 0.57 19.03 7.30
C LYS A 257 -0.23 18.86 8.58
N PHE A 258 0.46 18.82 9.73
CA PHE A 258 -0.19 18.82 11.03
C PHE A 258 -0.48 20.25 11.48
N GLY A 259 -1.71 20.51 11.88
CA GLY A 259 -2.14 21.84 12.33
C GLY A 259 -2.18 22.93 11.26
N GLY A 260 -1.98 22.58 9.98
CA GLY A 260 -2.11 23.50 8.87
C GLY A 260 -3.51 23.44 8.25
N HIS A 261 -4.01 24.59 7.79
CA HIS A 261 -5.25 24.66 7.03
C HIS A 261 -4.94 24.82 5.54
N TRP A 262 -5.82 24.33 4.67
CA TRP A 262 -5.63 24.41 3.22
C TRP A 262 -5.46 25.85 2.73
N TYR A 263 -6.05 26.80 3.45
CA TYR A 263 -6.06 28.23 3.11
C TYR A 263 -4.92 29.05 3.73
N ASP A 264 -4.02 28.46 4.55
CA ASP A 264 -3.01 29.22 5.32
C ASP A 264 -2.16 30.15 4.45
N ASN A 265 -1.77 29.70 3.27
CA ASN A 265 -0.94 30.43 2.31
C ASN A 265 -1.74 30.94 1.10
N LEU A 266 -3.06 30.82 1.12
CA LEU A 266 -3.92 31.31 0.04
C LEU A 266 -3.93 32.84 0.05
N VAL A 267 -3.55 33.45 -1.06
CA VAL A 267 -3.48 34.91 -1.22
C VAL A 267 -4.50 35.44 -2.22
N ALA A 268 -4.93 34.64 -3.18
CA ALA A 268 -5.93 34.97 -4.17
C ALA A 268 -6.54 33.70 -4.77
N MET A 269 -7.69 33.89 -5.42
CA MET A 269 -8.35 32.83 -6.22
C MET A 269 -8.71 33.40 -7.59
N ALA A 270 -8.84 32.55 -8.58
CA ALA A 270 -9.34 32.85 -9.91
C ALA A 270 -10.12 31.67 -10.47
N VAL A 271 -11.06 31.88 -11.33
CA VAL A 271 -11.74 30.84 -12.09
C VAL A 271 -10.85 30.44 -13.29
N ASP A 272 -10.73 29.14 -13.55
CA ASP A 272 -10.01 28.64 -14.72
C ASP A 272 -10.86 28.83 -15.97
N GLY A 273 -10.48 29.78 -16.80
CA GLY A 273 -11.21 30.24 -17.99
C GLY A 273 -11.64 31.69 -17.85
N ALA A 274 -12.01 32.28 -18.97
CA ALA A 274 -12.66 33.60 -19.03
C ALA A 274 -14.15 33.49 -18.68
N ASP A 275 -14.86 34.62 -18.73
CA ASP A 275 -16.30 34.65 -18.59
C ASP A 275 -16.99 33.55 -19.40
N LEU A 276 -17.94 32.86 -18.78
CA LEU A 276 -18.57 31.67 -19.34
C LEU A 276 -19.84 32.03 -20.10
N GLU A 277 -19.92 31.56 -21.32
CA GLU A 277 -21.14 31.59 -22.11
C GLU A 277 -21.84 30.24 -22.04
N MET A 278 -23.13 30.21 -21.78
CA MET A 278 -23.93 28.99 -21.69
C MET A 278 -25.36 29.19 -22.20
N SER A 279 -26.00 28.12 -22.60
CA SER A 279 -27.39 28.11 -23.02
C SER A 279 -28.34 27.96 -21.83
N VAL A 280 -29.62 28.34 -22.02
CA VAL A 280 -30.65 28.05 -21.00
C VAL A 280 -30.74 26.54 -20.75
N SER A 281 -30.78 26.14 -19.49
CA SER A 281 -30.78 24.78 -18.99
C SER A 281 -29.45 24.00 -19.16
N GLU A 282 -28.41 24.63 -19.68
CA GLU A 282 -27.08 24.06 -19.67
C GLU A 282 -26.48 24.16 -18.25
N SER A 283 -25.66 23.19 -17.89
CA SER A 283 -24.97 23.19 -16.61
C SER A 283 -23.47 22.93 -16.78
N GLN A 284 -22.66 23.70 -16.06
CA GLN A 284 -21.20 23.58 -16.09
C GLN A 284 -20.64 23.70 -14.66
N THR A 285 -19.59 22.94 -14.35
CA THR A 285 -18.91 23.03 -13.06
C THR A 285 -17.74 24.01 -13.15
N LEU A 286 -17.73 25.00 -12.29
CA LEU A 286 -16.63 25.95 -12.17
C LEU A 286 -15.39 25.27 -11.60
N LYS A 287 -14.24 25.54 -12.18
CA LYS A 287 -12.94 25.11 -11.70
C LYS A 287 -12.21 26.32 -11.13
N VAL A 288 -11.94 26.31 -9.83
CA VAL A 288 -11.31 27.44 -9.12
C VAL A 288 -9.86 27.13 -8.85
N ILE A 289 -8.97 28.06 -9.20
CA ILE A 289 -7.54 27.98 -8.99
C ILE A 289 -7.17 28.90 -7.83
N GLY A 290 -6.57 28.32 -6.78
CA GLY A 290 -5.96 29.07 -5.69
C GLY A 290 -4.53 29.49 -6.03
N ILE A 291 -4.15 30.69 -5.63
CA ILE A 291 -2.79 31.21 -5.68
C ILE A 291 -2.26 31.23 -4.25
N PHE A 292 -1.27 30.37 -3.98
CA PHE A 292 -0.66 30.19 -2.67
C PHE A 292 0.71 30.83 -2.67
N ARG A 293 1.02 31.61 -1.63
CA ARG A 293 2.34 32.24 -1.46
C ARG A 293 2.96 31.81 -0.15
N ASP A 294 4.14 31.22 -0.23
CA ASP A 294 4.91 30.82 0.93
C ASP A 294 6.38 31.23 0.74
N LYS A 295 6.91 32.03 1.69
CA LYS A 295 8.32 32.43 1.74
C LYS A 295 8.94 32.82 0.40
N GLY A 296 8.18 33.57 -0.42
CA GLY A 296 8.64 34.07 -1.71
C GLY A 296 8.40 33.15 -2.91
N SER A 297 7.88 31.97 -2.70
CA SER A 297 7.40 31.09 -3.77
C SER A 297 5.90 31.27 -3.99
N THR A 298 5.46 31.25 -5.25
CA THR A 298 4.05 31.22 -5.63
C THR A 298 3.72 29.88 -6.26
N LEU A 299 2.69 29.25 -5.77
CA LEU A 299 2.17 28.00 -6.28
C LEU A 299 0.71 28.18 -6.66
N THR A 300 0.27 27.59 -7.75
CA THR A 300 -1.14 27.51 -8.13
C THR A 300 -1.64 26.07 -7.98
N GLY A 301 -2.88 25.93 -7.54
CA GLY A 301 -3.53 24.62 -7.40
C GLY A 301 -5.04 24.73 -7.49
N VAL A 302 -5.69 23.68 -7.98
CA VAL A 302 -7.16 23.62 -8.02
C VAL A 302 -7.67 23.47 -6.59
N ILE A 303 -8.65 24.27 -6.22
CA ILE A 303 -9.34 24.19 -4.93
C ILE A 303 -10.56 23.31 -5.11
N ASP A 304 -10.79 22.39 -4.16
CA ASP A 304 -12.01 21.59 -4.12
C ASP A 304 -13.21 22.52 -3.86
N ASN A 305 -14.23 22.43 -4.70
CA ASN A 305 -15.44 23.25 -4.60
C ASN A 305 -16.16 23.09 -3.25
N ALA A 306 -16.01 21.95 -2.57
CA ALA A 306 -16.54 21.74 -1.22
C ALA A 306 -15.92 22.69 -0.15
N GLN A 307 -14.75 23.28 -0.43
CA GLN A 307 -14.06 24.25 0.42
C GLN A 307 -14.45 25.71 0.10
N LEU A 308 -15.34 25.89 -0.86
CA LEU A 308 -15.75 27.17 -1.38
C LEU A 308 -17.25 27.40 -1.17
N THR A 309 -17.64 28.64 -1.09
CA THR A 309 -19.03 29.06 -1.09
C THR A 309 -19.30 29.88 -2.36
N PHE A 310 -20.27 29.44 -3.13
CA PHE A 310 -20.69 30.07 -4.39
C PHE A 310 -22.03 30.75 -4.22
N THR A 311 -22.15 31.98 -4.71
CA THR A 311 -23.40 32.75 -4.64
C THR A 311 -23.60 33.48 -5.96
N SER A 312 -24.79 33.35 -6.54
CA SER A 312 -25.19 34.14 -7.72
C SER A 312 -25.86 35.42 -7.26
N ASP A 313 -25.47 36.56 -7.85
CA ASP A 313 -26.11 37.85 -7.63
C ASP A 313 -27.49 37.92 -8.29
N THR A 314 -27.66 37.20 -9.41
CA THR A 314 -28.88 37.21 -10.20
C THR A 314 -29.36 35.78 -10.49
N PRO A 315 -29.91 35.05 -9.48
CA PRO A 315 -30.34 33.66 -9.64
C PRO A 315 -31.43 33.42 -10.69
N ALA A 316 -32.14 34.48 -11.07
CA ALA A 316 -33.14 34.46 -12.15
C ALA A 316 -32.49 34.28 -13.54
N LYS A 317 -31.18 34.51 -13.69
CA LYS A 317 -30.41 34.34 -14.93
C LYS A 317 -29.54 33.12 -14.89
N ALA A 318 -28.76 32.94 -13.80
CA ALA A 318 -27.99 31.73 -13.57
C ALA A 318 -28.02 31.36 -12.08
N THR A 319 -28.22 30.12 -11.78
CA THR A 319 -28.11 29.57 -10.42
C THR A 319 -26.77 28.83 -10.25
N VAL A 320 -26.30 28.74 -9.01
CA VAL A 320 -25.08 28.00 -8.69
C VAL A 320 -25.29 27.13 -7.43
N GLY A 321 -24.76 25.93 -7.43
CA GLY A 321 -24.74 25.06 -6.25
C GLY A 321 -23.72 25.55 -5.23
N ALA A 322 -24.17 25.89 -4.02
CA ALA A 322 -23.41 26.62 -3.00
C ALA A 322 -22.03 26.02 -2.66
N HIS A 323 -21.85 24.71 -2.76
CA HIS A 323 -20.58 24.01 -2.48
C HIS A 323 -20.17 23.04 -3.58
N THR A 324 -20.91 23.00 -4.69
CA THR A 324 -20.57 22.15 -5.84
C THR A 324 -19.96 22.92 -6.99
N GLY A 325 -20.20 24.23 -7.02
CA GLY A 325 -19.77 25.10 -8.11
C GLY A 325 -20.43 24.78 -9.45
N ILE A 326 -21.55 24.02 -9.44
CA ILE A 326 -22.33 23.71 -10.64
C ILE A 326 -23.21 24.92 -10.95
N VAL A 327 -22.91 25.63 -12.04
CA VAL A 327 -23.73 26.72 -12.55
C VAL A 327 -24.74 26.18 -13.55
N THR A 328 -25.98 26.70 -13.51
CA THR A 328 -27.05 26.35 -14.45
C THR A 328 -27.70 27.59 -15.00
N GLY A 329 -27.74 27.74 -16.32
CA GLY A 329 -28.43 28.81 -17.02
C GLY A 329 -29.95 28.72 -16.83
N VAL A 330 -30.59 29.81 -16.40
CA VAL A 330 -32.03 29.83 -16.13
C VAL A 330 -32.78 30.64 -17.21
N ALA A 331 -32.27 31.81 -17.54
CA ALA A 331 -32.88 32.70 -18.57
C ALA A 331 -31.81 33.59 -19.18
N ALA A 332 -32.00 34.03 -20.43
CA ALA A 332 -31.07 34.90 -21.11
C ALA A 332 -30.74 36.17 -20.33
N GLY A 333 -29.45 36.51 -20.26
CA GLY A 333 -28.87 37.66 -19.53
C GLY A 333 -27.61 37.25 -18.78
N SER A 334 -27.01 38.17 -18.02
CA SER A 334 -25.77 37.93 -17.26
C SER A 334 -26.05 37.80 -15.76
N ALA A 335 -25.20 37.04 -15.09
CA ALA A 335 -25.14 36.93 -13.64
C ALA A 335 -23.68 36.79 -13.18
N ASP A 336 -23.34 37.51 -12.10
CA ASP A 336 -22.05 37.36 -11.43
C ASP A 336 -22.12 36.29 -10.36
N ILE A 337 -21.18 35.36 -10.40
CA ILE A 337 -21.00 34.35 -9.36
C ILE A 337 -19.87 34.82 -8.45
N GLU A 338 -20.20 35.14 -7.20
CA GLU A 338 -19.22 35.35 -6.14
C GLU A 338 -18.75 34.01 -5.59
N ILE A 339 -17.46 33.86 -5.44
CA ILE A 339 -16.79 32.64 -4.94
C ILE A 339 -15.93 33.03 -3.75
N VAL A 340 -16.22 32.48 -2.58
CA VAL A 340 -15.57 32.82 -1.32
C VAL A 340 -14.94 31.58 -0.74
N ALA A 341 -13.69 31.66 -0.22
CA ALA A 341 -13.09 30.61 0.56
C ALA A 341 -13.85 30.48 1.90
N THR A 342 -14.48 29.32 2.16
CA THR A 342 -15.43 29.13 3.28
C THR A 342 -14.83 29.53 4.62
N ASP A 343 -13.57 29.14 4.89
CA ASP A 343 -12.88 29.38 6.16
C ASP A 343 -11.97 30.62 6.13
N LYS A 344 -11.92 31.34 5.01
CA LYS A 344 -11.13 32.58 4.81
C LYS A 344 -11.88 33.57 3.93
N SER A 345 -12.93 34.13 4.48
CA SER A 345 -13.89 34.94 3.77
C SER A 345 -13.36 36.28 3.21
N ASP A 346 -12.15 36.69 3.59
CA ASP A 346 -11.44 37.84 3.03
C ASP A 346 -10.88 37.56 1.62
N ILE A 347 -10.79 36.29 1.21
CA ILE A 347 -10.35 35.89 -0.12
C ILE A 347 -11.55 35.46 -0.94
N LYS A 348 -11.79 36.19 -2.02
CA LYS A 348 -12.90 35.97 -2.95
C LYS A 348 -12.52 36.30 -4.37
N CYS A 349 -13.24 35.72 -5.32
CA CYS A 349 -13.18 36.06 -6.73
C CYS A 349 -14.59 36.03 -7.35
N TYR A 350 -14.69 36.52 -8.56
CA TYR A 350 -15.95 36.61 -9.31
C TYR A 350 -15.75 36.05 -10.72
N VAL A 351 -16.83 35.54 -11.30
CA VAL A 351 -16.91 35.19 -12.71
C VAL A 351 -18.27 35.59 -13.27
N GLU A 352 -18.28 36.23 -14.42
CA GLU A 352 -19.51 36.57 -15.13
C GLU A 352 -20.00 35.37 -15.96
N ILE A 353 -21.28 35.07 -15.85
CA ILE A 353 -21.97 34.02 -16.62
C ILE A 353 -22.94 34.71 -17.56
N THR A 354 -22.76 34.53 -18.85
CA THR A 354 -23.69 35.02 -19.87
C THR A 354 -24.55 33.86 -20.38
N VAL A 355 -25.87 33.97 -20.18
CA VAL A 355 -26.83 32.96 -20.65
C VAL A 355 -27.51 33.47 -21.92
N SER A 356 -27.46 32.69 -23.00
CA SER A 356 -28.04 33.00 -24.31
C SER A 356 -29.23 32.10 -24.68
#